data_43ff8af5b79feb46bb524894bf2d1cf9
#
_entry.id   43ff8af5b79feb46bb524894bf2d1cf9
#
_cell.length_a   1.000
_cell.length_b   1.000
_cell.length_c   1.000
_cell.angle_alpha   90.00
_cell.angle_beta   90.00
_cell.angle_gamma   90.00
#
_symmetry.space_group_name_H-M   'P 1'
#
loop_
_entity.id
_entity.type
_entity.pdbx_description
1 polymer ?
#
loop_
_entity_poly.entity_id
_entity_poly.type
_entity_poly.pdbx_seq_one_letter_code
_entity_poly.pdbx_strand_id
1 'polypeptide(L)'
;MSLQVRSKPRDAPLTVAALAAEAGISGDTVRYYERSGLLPAPQRSPAGYRLYDESAVDRLRFIQGCQRLGLRLREISDLLSVRDTGECPCEPAEQLLRRRIDEIDAELTRLSTLRSELVGMVSRLPDADCPDPLPGTWCAEGGERCD
;
A
#
# COMPACT_ATOMS: atom_id res chain seq x y z
N MET A 1 -15.83 2.68 11.74
CA MET A 1 -14.51 2.70 12.41
C MET A 1 -13.93 4.08 12.29
N SER A 2 -13.95 4.84 13.37
CA SER A 2 -13.51 6.25 13.40
C SER A 2 -12.00 6.30 13.46
N LEU A 3 -11.34 6.72 12.37
CA LEU A 3 -9.92 7.10 12.34
C LEU A 3 -9.75 8.53 12.89
N GLN A 4 -10.22 8.77 14.10
CA GLN A 4 -9.94 10.00 14.82
C GLN A 4 -8.93 9.70 15.94
N VAL A 5 -7.65 9.62 15.58
CA VAL A 5 -6.59 9.81 16.57
C VAL A 5 -6.41 11.31 16.71
N ARG A 6 -7.12 11.91 17.67
CA ARG A 6 -6.82 13.26 18.15
C ARG A 6 -5.54 13.16 18.99
N SER A 7 -4.41 13.44 18.38
CA SER A 7 -3.19 13.72 19.13
C SER A 7 -3.37 15.05 19.87
N LYS A 8 -2.91 15.09 21.13
CA LYS A 8 -2.90 16.31 21.96
C LYS A 8 -1.98 17.35 21.29
N PRO A 9 -2.41 18.61 21.12
CA PRO A 9 -1.58 19.62 20.49
C PRO A 9 -0.25 19.77 21.24
N ARG A 10 0.85 19.59 20.53
CA ARG A 10 2.21 19.89 21.00
C ARG A 10 2.55 21.29 20.54
N ASP A 11 2.85 22.17 21.48
CA ASP A 11 3.19 23.58 21.20
C ASP A 11 4.59 23.77 20.58
N ALA A 12 5.37 22.71 20.37
CA ALA A 12 6.74 22.81 19.87
C ALA A 12 6.85 22.29 18.43
N PRO A 13 7.41 23.07 17.50
CA PRO A 13 7.60 22.66 16.12
C PRO A 13 8.58 21.48 16.02
N LEU A 14 8.30 20.56 15.10
CA LEU A 14 9.06 19.34 14.88
C LEU A 14 10.17 19.58 13.84
N THR A 15 11.38 19.10 14.12
CA THR A 15 12.45 19.02 13.12
C THR A 15 12.17 17.87 12.14
N VAL A 16 12.87 17.82 10.99
CA VAL A 16 12.80 16.70 10.04
C VAL A 16 13.03 15.36 10.74
N ALA A 17 14.02 15.29 11.66
CA ALA A 17 14.33 14.05 12.37
C ALA A 17 13.21 13.64 13.34
N ALA A 18 12.64 14.59 14.08
CA ALA A 18 11.54 14.34 14.98
C ALA A 18 10.27 13.91 14.23
N LEU A 19 9.92 14.60 13.12
CA LEU A 19 8.80 14.26 12.27
C LEU A 19 8.95 12.87 11.66
N ALA A 20 10.15 12.54 11.17
CA ALA A 20 10.48 11.24 10.61
C ALA A 20 10.32 10.11 11.65
N ALA A 21 10.82 10.32 12.87
CA ALA A 21 10.70 9.37 13.98
C ALA A 21 9.23 9.15 14.36
N GLU A 22 8.43 10.22 14.48
CA GLU A 22 7.01 10.15 14.82
C GLU A 22 6.17 9.41 13.75
N ALA A 23 6.52 9.57 12.47
CA ALA A 23 5.85 8.91 11.36
C ALA A 23 6.44 7.53 11.04
N GLY A 24 7.56 7.14 11.65
CA GLY A 24 8.23 5.87 11.36
C GLY A 24 8.82 5.77 9.95
N ILE A 25 9.32 6.89 9.40
CA ILE A 25 9.93 6.98 8.06
C ILE A 25 11.32 7.63 8.14
N SER A 26 12.04 7.61 7.04
CA SER A 26 13.34 8.30 6.96
C SER A 26 13.18 9.81 6.75
N GLY A 27 14.17 10.59 7.19
CA GLY A 27 14.22 12.03 6.91
C GLY A 27 14.25 12.34 5.40
N ASP A 28 14.84 11.46 4.60
CA ASP A 28 14.84 11.58 3.14
C ASP A 28 13.46 11.39 2.53
N THR A 29 12.66 10.49 3.08
CA THR A 29 11.25 10.31 2.70
C THR A 29 10.45 11.58 3.01
N VAL A 30 10.66 12.21 4.18
CA VAL A 30 10.02 13.48 4.53
C VAL A 30 10.37 14.56 3.50
N ARG A 31 11.66 14.70 3.16
CA ARG A 31 12.13 15.68 2.13
C ARG A 31 11.58 15.37 0.74
N TYR A 32 11.44 14.08 0.41
CA TYR A 32 10.82 13.67 -0.84
C TYR A 32 9.35 14.09 -0.91
N TYR A 33 8.57 13.87 0.14
CA TYR A 33 7.16 14.28 0.18
C TYR A 33 6.99 15.81 0.16
N GLU A 34 7.91 16.56 0.77
CA GLU A 34 7.96 18.02 0.64
C GLU A 34 8.16 18.44 -0.82
N ARG A 35 9.19 17.89 -1.49
CA ARG A 35 9.49 18.21 -2.89
C ARG A 35 8.39 17.80 -3.87
N SER A 36 7.66 16.72 -3.58
CA SER A 36 6.54 16.24 -4.39
C SER A 36 5.21 16.93 -4.08
N GLY A 37 5.19 17.91 -3.18
CA GLY A 37 3.96 18.62 -2.81
C GLY A 37 2.99 17.83 -1.94
N LEU A 38 3.37 16.63 -1.48
CA LEU A 38 2.56 15.82 -0.56
C LEU A 38 2.58 16.38 0.86
N LEU A 39 3.68 17.06 1.26
CA LEU A 39 3.75 17.86 2.47
C LEU A 39 3.83 19.35 2.11
N PRO A 40 3.14 20.22 2.86
CA PRO A 40 3.31 21.66 2.73
C PRO A 40 4.76 22.08 3.00
N ALA A 41 5.17 23.20 2.45
CA ALA A 41 6.49 23.77 2.72
C ALA A 41 6.61 24.07 4.24
N PRO A 42 7.68 23.59 4.91
CA PRO A 42 7.87 23.82 6.33
C PRO A 42 8.23 25.27 6.60
N GLN A 43 7.91 25.72 7.81
CA GLN A 43 8.51 26.95 8.32
C GLN A 43 10.02 26.75 8.51
N ARG A 44 10.76 27.84 8.53
CA ARG A 44 12.20 27.80 8.81
C ARG A 44 12.50 28.56 10.09
N SER A 45 13.37 27.96 10.92
CA SER A 45 13.93 28.67 12.09
C SER A 45 14.84 29.83 11.63
N PRO A 46 15.17 30.77 12.51
CA PRO A 46 16.17 31.78 12.22
C PRO A 46 17.54 31.22 11.77
N ALA A 47 17.87 30.01 12.19
CA ALA A 47 19.06 29.27 11.77
C ALA A 47 18.87 28.47 10.46
N GLY A 48 17.73 28.59 9.79
CA GLY A 48 17.43 27.94 8.51
C GLY A 48 16.93 26.49 8.58
N TYR A 49 16.73 25.93 9.77
CA TYR A 49 16.22 24.56 9.93
C TYR A 49 14.73 24.46 9.58
N ARG A 50 14.35 23.35 8.95
CA ARG A 50 12.94 23.03 8.66
C ARG A 50 12.18 22.72 9.93
N LEU A 51 11.03 23.35 10.09
CA LEU A 51 10.12 23.19 11.22
C LEU A 51 8.73 22.84 10.72
N TYR A 52 8.18 21.76 11.25
CA TYR A 52 6.85 21.25 10.93
C TYR A 52 5.95 21.32 12.15
N ASP A 53 4.66 21.50 11.95
CA ASP A 53 3.66 21.39 12.98
C ASP A 53 3.12 19.95 13.10
N GLU A 54 2.25 19.71 14.07
CA GLU A 54 1.65 18.41 14.31
C GLU A 54 0.79 17.93 13.15
N SER A 55 0.23 18.84 12.36
CA SER A 55 -0.58 18.50 11.18
C SER A 55 0.22 17.73 10.14
N ALA A 56 1.53 17.96 10.08
CA ALA A 56 2.44 17.20 9.20
C ALA A 56 2.53 15.72 9.61
N VAL A 57 2.48 15.39 10.91
CA VAL A 57 2.44 14.01 11.40
C VAL A 57 1.16 13.31 10.93
N ASP A 58 0.02 13.95 11.12
CA ASP A 58 -1.28 13.41 10.70
C ASP A 58 -1.35 13.25 9.17
N ARG A 59 -0.78 14.19 8.44
CA ARG A 59 -0.68 14.10 6.98
C ARG A 59 0.18 12.94 6.53
N LEU A 60 1.34 12.70 7.16
CA LEU A 60 2.19 11.54 6.88
C LEU A 60 1.49 10.22 7.21
N ARG A 61 0.79 10.14 8.33
CA ARG A 61 -0.01 8.96 8.69
C ARG A 61 -1.11 8.67 7.68
N PHE A 62 -1.77 9.71 7.17
CA PHE A 62 -2.76 9.58 6.10
C PHE A 62 -2.12 9.04 4.82
N ILE A 63 -0.98 9.61 4.38
CA ILE A 63 -0.25 9.15 3.19
C ILE A 63 0.11 7.67 3.33
N GLN A 64 0.68 7.25 4.47
CA GLN A 64 1.03 5.86 4.74
C GLN A 64 -0.21 4.94 4.74
N GLY A 65 -1.32 5.41 5.30
CA GLY A 65 -2.59 4.69 5.27
C GLY A 65 -3.05 4.40 3.84
N CYS A 66 -3.05 5.41 2.99
CA CYS A 66 -3.40 5.29 1.58
C CYS A 66 -2.43 4.36 0.81
N GLN A 67 -1.12 4.44 1.09
CA GLN A 67 -0.13 3.55 0.48
C GLN A 67 -0.35 2.08 0.86
N ARG A 68 -0.72 1.80 2.12
CA ARG A 68 -1.08 0.43 2.55
C ARG A 68 -2.30 -0.12 1.82
N LEU A 69 -3.22 0.74 1.40
CA LEU A 69 -4.36 0.39 0.56
C LEU A 69 -3.97 0.25 -0.93
N GLY A 70 -2.70 0.48 -1.26
CA GLY A 70 -2.17 0.36 -2.62
C GLY A 70 -2.44 1.56 -3.51
N LEU A 71 -2.82 2.72 -2.94
CA LEU A 71 -2.97 3.96 -3.70
C LEU A 71 -1.58 4.51 -4.10
N ARG A 72 -1.51 5.04 -5.32
CA ARG A 72 -0.29 5.68 -5.84
C ARG A 72 -0.16 7.09 -5.27
N LEU A 73 1.06 7.60 -5.19
CA LEU A 73 1.32 8.94 -4.65
C LEU A 73 0.54 10.06 -5.35
N ARG A 74 0.31 9.94 -6.66
CA ARG A 74 -0.52 10.88 -7.42
C ARG A 74 -1.97 10.89 -6.93
N GLU A 75 -2.55 9.70 -6.75
CA GLU A 75 -3.92 9.53 -6.23
C GLU A 75 -4.04 10.04 -4.79
N ILE A 76 -2.99 9.85 -3.99
CA ILE A 76 -2.91 10.40 -2.63
C ILE A 76 -2.84 11.92 -2.66
N SER A 77 -2.11 12.51 -3.62
CA SER A 77 -2.05 13.96 -3.82
C SER A 77 -3.42 14.54 -4.12
N ASP A 78 -4.19 13.87 -4.99
CA ASP A 78 -5.55 14.29 -5.33
C ASP A 78 -6.47 14.25 -4.08
N LEU A 79 -6.38 13.19 -3.27
CA LEU A 79 -7.12 13.09 -2.00
C LEU A 79 -6.71 14.14 -0.98
N LEU A 80 -5.42 14.50 -0.92
CA LEU A 80 -4.92 15.54 -0.03
C LEU A 80 -5.38 16.92 -0.44
N SER A 81 -5.47 17.22 -1.74
CA SER A 81 -5.98 18.50 -2.21
C SER A 81 -7.41 18.77 -1.76
N VAL A 82 -8.22 17.72 -1.74
CA VAL A 82 -9.59 17.74 -1.19
C VAL A 82 -9.60 18.10 0.29
N ARG A 83 -8.74 17.45 1.06
CA ARG A 83 -8.60 17.72 2.49
C ARG A 83 -8.15 19.15 2.76
N ASP A 84 -7.28 19.70 1.91
CA ASP A 84 -6.71 21.04 2.08
C ASP A 84 -7.67 22.15 1.69
N THR A 85 -8.52 21.95 0.68
CA THR A 85 -9.47 22.96 0.19
C THR A 85 -10.78 22.95 0.95
N GLY A 86 -11.10 21.85 1.64
CA GLY A 86 -12.41 21.67 2.30
C GLY A 86 -13.58 21.53 1.29
N GLU A 87 -13.30 21.64 0.01
CA GLU A 87 -14.26 21.30 -1.04
C GLU A 87 -14.36 19.78 -1.10
N CYS A 88 -15.53 19.24 -0.81
CA CYS A 88 -15.77 17.81 -0.89
C CYS A 88 -15.91 17.40 -2.36
N PRO A 89 -14.89 16.83 -3.01
CA PRO A 89 -15.08 16.03 -4.20
C PRO A 89 -15.40 14.62 -3.73
N CYS A 90 -16.57 14.45 -3.13
CA CYS A 90 -17.03 13.12 -2.76
C CYS A 90 -17.00 12.19 -3.98
N GLU A 91 -17.33 12.71 -5.16
CA GLU A 91 -17.38 11.93 -6.38
C GLU A 91 -16.02 11.46 -6.91
N PRO A 92 -14.98 12.30 -7.09
CA PRO A 92 -13.66 11.83 -7.51
C PRO A 92 -12.99 10.89 -6.52
N ALA A 93 -13.12 11.14 -5.21
CA ALA A 93 -12.56 10.26 -4.19
C ALA A 93 -13.28 8.90 -4.16
N GLU A 94 -14.62 8.90 -4.26
CA GLU A 94 -15.41 7.67 -4.32
C GLU A 94 -15.08 6.85 -5.58
N GLN A 95 -14.98 7.49 -6.75
CA GLN A 95 -14.61 6.82 -8.00
C GLN A 95 -13.22 6.21 -7.94
N LEU A 96 -12.25 6.89 -7.32
CA LEU A 96 -10.91 6.37 -7.10
C LEU A 96 -10.93 5.09 -6.25
N LEU A 97 -11.63 5.13 -5.13
CA LEU A 97 -11.72 3.99 -4.22
C LEU A 97 -12.50 2.82 -4.84
N ARG A 98 -13.59 3.09 -5.57
CA ARG A 98 -14.33 2.06 -6.30
C ARG A 98 -13.47 1.38 -7.34
N ARG A 99 -12.76 2.13 -8.17
CA ARG A 99 -11.82 1.58 -9.15
C ARG A 99 -10.77 0.69 -8.48
N ARG A 100 -10.26 1.08 -7.30
CA ARG A 100 -9.30 0.26 -6.57
C ARG A 100 -9.91 -1.04 -6.05
N ILE A 101 -11.17 -1.00 -5.62
CA ILE A 101 -11.93 -2.21 -5.24
C ILE A 101 -12.08 -3.13 -6.44
N ASP A 102 -12.49 -2.61 -7.60
CA ASP A 102 -12.65 -3.40 -8.83
C ASP A 102 -11.34 -4.06 -9.27
N GLU A 103 -10.20 -3.35 -9.15
CA GLU A 103 -8.87 -3.92 -9.43
C GLU A 103 -8.53 -5.09 -8.48
N ILE A 104 -8.85 -4.96 -7.20
CA ILE A 104 -8.64 -6.02 -6.19
C ILE A 104 -9.54 -7.22 -6.50
N ASP A 105 -10.80 -7.01 -6.81
CA ASP A 105 -11.75 -8.07 -7.13
C ASP A 105 -11.34 -8.85 -8.39
N ALA A 106 -10.84 -8.15 -9.41
CA ALA A 106 -10.27 -8.77 -10.61
C ALA A 106 -9.05 -9.64 -10.27
N GLU A 107 -8.14 -9.15 -9.41
CA GLU A 107 -6.97 -9.91 -8.99
C GLU A 107 -7.35 -11.12 -8.12
N LEU A 108 -8.32 -11.00 -7.23
CA LEU A 108 -8.85 -12.12 -6.45
C LEU A 108 -9.42 -13.21 -7.36
N THR A 109 -10.16 -12.83 -8.39
CA THR A 109 -10.70 -13.76 -9.38
C THR A 109 -9.57 -14.48 -10.12
N ARG A 110 -8.56 -13.74 -10.58
CA ARG A 110 -7.38 -14.30 -11.25
C ARG A 110 -6.65 -15.31 -10.36
N LEU A 111 -6.37 -14.92 -9.10
CA LEU A 111 -5.70 -15.79 -8.14
C LEU A 111 -6.53 -17.03 -7.78
N SER A 112 -7.85 -16.91 -7.70
CA SER A 112 -8.75 -18.04 -7.47
C SER A 112 -8.70 -19.06 -8.62
N THR A 113 -8.65 -18.58 -9.86
CA THR A 113 -8.49 -19.43 -11.05
C THR A 113 -7.17 -20.18 -11.01
N LEU A 114 -6.05 -19.46 -10.81
CA LEU A 114 -4.73 -20.09 -10.71
C LEU A 114 -4.66 -21.12 -9.58
N ARG A 115 -5.26 -20.81 -8.43
CA ARG A 115 -5.34 -21.76 -7.32
C ARG A 115 -6.08 -23.04 -7.73
N SER A 116 -7.19 -22.91 -8.45
CA SER A 116 -7.96 -24.04 -8.93
C SER A 116 -7.17 -24.90 -9.92
N GLU A 117 -6.42 -24.28 -10.83
CA GLU A 117 -5.53 -24.97 -11.75
C GLU A 117 -4.43 -25.74 -11.01
N LEU A 118 -3.78 -25.11 -10.03
CA LEU A 118 -2.76 -25.78 -9.22
C LEU A 118 -3.33 -26.96 -8.41
N VAL A 119 -4.51 -26.80 -7.82
CA VAL A 119 -5.20 -27.91 -7.13
C VAL A 119 -5.49 -29.05 -8.09
N GLY A 120 -5.93 -28.74 -9.31
CA GLY A 120 -6.15 -29.74 -10.36
C GLY A 120 -4.86 -30.44 -10.80
N MET A 121 -3.73 -29.74 -10.79
CA MET A 121 -2.43 -30.37 -11.05
C MET A 121 -2.00 -31.30 -9.91
N VAL A 122 -2.14 -30.84 -8.66
CA VAL A 122 -1.81 -31.67 -7.48
C VAL A 122 -2.62 -32.96 -7.45
N SER A 123 -3.94 -32.90 -7.77
CA SER A 123 -4.79 -34.08 -7.79
C SER A 123 -4.46 -35.09 -8.91
N ARG A 124 -3.66 -34.68 -9.89
CA ARG A 124 -3.16 -35.56 -10.96
C ARG A 124 -1.75 -36.09 -10.70
N LEU A 125 -1.09 -35.62 -9.65
CA LEU A 125 0.19 -36.19 -9.26
C LEU A 125 -0.02 -37.62 -8.77
N PRO A 126 0.88 -38.56 -9.12
CA PRO A 126 0.78 -39.92 -8.64
C PRO A 126 0.92 -39.97 -7.12
N ASP A 127 0.21 -40.91 -6.50
CA ASP A 127 0.34 -41.19 -5.07
C ASP A 127 1.77 -41.59 -4.70
N ALA A 128 2.10 -41.52 -3.41
CA ALA A 128 3.46 -41.78 -2.87
C ALA A 128 4.07 -43.15 -3.22
N ASP A 129 3.25 -44.10 -3.70
CA ASP A 129 3.68 -45.43 -4.17
C ASP A 129 3.99 -45.48 -5.67
N CYS A 130 4.06 -44.35 -6.35
CA CYS A 130 4.45 -44.31 -7.77
C CYS A 130 5.95 -44.57 -7.91
N PRO A 131 6.39 -45.50 -8.78
CA PRO A 131 7.81 -45.67 -9.04
C PRO A 131 8.42 -44.40 -9.61
N ASP A 132 9.73 -44.20 -9.35
CA ASP A 132 10.45 -42.98 -9.76
C ASP A 132 10.19 -42.64 -11.23
N PRO A 133 9.75 -41.40 -11.54
CA PRO A 133 9.46 -41.01 -12.90
C PRO A 133 10.73 -40.97 -13.76
N LEU A 134 10.62 -41.40 -15.02
CA LEU A 134 11.70 -41.25 -15.99
C LEU A 134 11.95 -39.77 -16.31
N PRO A 135 13.19 -39.36 -16.64
CA PRO A 135 13.49 -37.99 -17.05
C PRO A 135 12.58 -37.52 -18.18
N GLY A 136 11.84 -36.41 -17.96
CA GLY A 136 10.89 -35.84 -18.93
C GLY A 136 9.46 -36.38 -18.82
N THR A 137 9.16 -37.26 -17.86
CA THR A 137 7.83 -37.80 -17.58
C THR A 137 7.49 -37.61 -16.10
N TRP A 138 6.18 -37.52 -15.80
CA TRP A 138 5.69 -37.44 -14.41
C TRP A 138 5.40 -38.82 -13.82
N CYS A 139 5.39 -39.90 -14.67
CA CYS A 139 5.17 -41.28 -14.25
C CYS A 139 6.09 -42.25 -15.00
N ALA A 140 6.39 -43.39 -14.40
CA ALA A 140 7.08 -44.48 -15.09
C ALA A 140 6.17 -45.06 -16.19
N GLU A 141 6.76 -45.40 -17.34
CA GLU A 141 6.04 -46.09 -18.42
C GLU A 141 5.45 -47.41 -17.91
N GLY A 142 4.11 -47.52 -17.92
CA GLY A 142 3.36 -48.71 -17.55
C GLY A 142 2.33 -48.56 -16.41
N GLY A 143 2.22 -47.38 -15.82
CA GLY A 143 1.15 -47.09 -14.86
C GLY A 143 -0.16 -46.66 -15.55
N GLU A 144 -1.22 -47.44 -15.42
CA GLU A 144 -2.54 -47.22 -16.05
C GLU A 144 -3.29 -45.98 -15.56
N ARG A 145 -2.64 -44.96 -14.98
CA ARG A 145 -3.29 -43.74 -14.45
C ARG A 145 -2.41 -42.50 -14.59
N CYS A 146 -2.09 -42.12 -15.80
CA CYS A 146 -1.54 -40.81 -16.14
C CYS A 146 -2.32 -40.17 -17.29
N ASP A 147 -3.65 -40.26 -17.28
CA ASP A 147 -4.54 -39.51 -18.18
C ASP A 147 -4.94 -38.16 -17.56
#